data_aa3ae51feb93b931f75ae1ebc0a54fb2
#
_entry.id   aa3ae51feb93b931f75ae1ebc0a54fb2
#
_cell.length_a   1.000
_cell.length_b   1.000
_cell.length_c   1.000
_cell.angle_alpha   90.00
_cell.angle_beta   90.00
_cell.angle_gamma   90.00
#
_symmetry.space_group_name_H-M   'P 1'
#
loop_
_entity.id
_entity.type
_entity.pdbx_description
1 polymer ?
#
loop_
_entity_poly.entity_id
_entity_poly.type
_entity_poly.pdbx_seq_one_letter_code
_entity_poly.pdbx_strand_id
1 'polypeptide(L)'
;MKNLKGIFLLNDFSLLRSKSEKLTDMRNRLNEYFGKKYPARFTPDAISYYEDSPEELAVINYTSGSTGFSKGVMLPYRSFWSNVKFCLDHLPFLSAGDGIVCMLPMAHMYGMVIEMIHPFLKGCHLHFLTRIPSPKIIMDAFATVKPKLIIAVPLIIEKIIRTKVFPLLEKPLMKLLLKVP
;
A
#
# COMPACT_ATOMS: atom_id res chain seq x y z
N MET A 1 2.44 21.40 -21.44
CA MET A 1 2.15 21.53 -19.99
C MET A 1 2.19 23.00 -19.55
N LYS A 2 1.14 23.76 -19.95
CA LYS A 2 1.09 25.23 -19.64
C LYS A 2 0.98 25.52 -18.15
N ASN A 3 0.34 24.66 -17.36
CA ASN A 3 0.06 24.88 -15.92
C ASN A 3 1.10 24.28 -14.96
N LEU A 4 2.14 23.60 -15.46
CA LEU A 4 3.17 23.02 -14.61
C LEU A 4 4.05 24.11 -14.02
N LYS A 5 4.05 24.26 -12.68
CA LYS A 5 4.81 25.26 -11.94
C LYS A 5 6.18 24.76 -11.48
N GLY A 6 6.33 23.48 -11.21
CA GLY A 6 7.59 22.89 -10.77
C GLY A 6 7.61 21.37 -10.92
N ILE A 7 8.81 20.80 -10.89
CA ILE A 7 9.09 19.36 -10.91
C ILE A 7 9.99 19.06 -9.72
N PHE A 8 9.57 18.14 -8.86
CA PHE A 8 10.34 17.67 -7.70
C PHE A 8 10.80 16.23 -7.91
N LEU A 9 12.00 15.93 -7.44
CA LEU A 9 12.47 14.57 -7.31
C LEU A 9 11.87 13.97 -6.02
N LEU A 10 11.25 12.79 -6.11
CA LEU A 10 10.57 12.18 -4.96
C LEU A 10 11.53 11.62 -3.91
N ASN A 11 12.77 11.32 -4.28
CA ASN A 11 13.74 10.72 -3.38
C ASN A 11 14.15 11.64 -2.22
N ASP A 12 14.27 12.93 -2.50
CA ASP A 12 14.79 13.93 -1.55
C ASP A 12 14.03 15.26 -1.59
N PHE A 13 12.95 15.32 -2.38
CA PHE A 13 12.15 16.51 -2.66
C PHE A 13 12.97 17.68 -3.22
N SER A 14 14.10 17.41 -3.89
CA SER A 14 14.84 18.43 -4.62
C SER A 14 14.02 18.99 -5.78
N LEU A 15 14.16 20.30 -6.01
CA LEU A 15 13.46 21.00 -7.08
C LEU A 15 14.29 20.92 -8.37
N LEU A 16 13.88 20.05 -9.31
CA LEU A 16 14.56 19.86 -10.58
C LEU A 16 14.32 21.02 -11.54
N ARG A 17 13.13 21.58 -11.53
CA ARG A 17 12.74 22.71 -12.38
C ARG A 17 11.63 23.52 -11.72
N SER A 18 11.72 24.84 -11.78
CA SER A 18 10.66 25.74 -11.33
C SER A 18 10.38 26.82 -12.37
N LYS A 19 9.11 27.22 -12.47
CA LYS A 19 8.63 28.41 -13.16
C LYS A 19 8.04 29.43 -12.19
N SER A 20 8.21 29.21 -10.89
CA SER A 20 7.65 30.06 -9.83
C SER A 20 8.76 30.43 -8.84
N GLU A 21 9.09 31.73 -8.74
CA GLU A 21 10.03 32.21 -7.75
C GLU A 21 9.60 31.88 -6.33
N LYS A 22 8.30 32.01 -6.04
CA LYS A 22 7.75 31.66 -4.73
C LYS A 22 8.03 30.19 -4.39
N LEU A 23 7.86 29.28 -5.35
CA LEU A 23 8.12 27.85 -5.15
C LEU A 23 9.61 27.58 -4.90
N THR A 24 10.48 28.26 -5.62
CA THR A 24 11.92 28.17 -5.47
C THR A 24 12.36 28.70 -4.09
N ASP A 25 11.86 29.87 -3.68
CA ASP A 25 12.12 30.41 -2.35
C ASP A 25 11.65 29.47 -1.24
N MET A 26 10.41 29.00 -1.31
CA MET A 26 9.87 28.06 -0.32
C MET A 26 10.70 26.79 -0.21
N ARG A 27 11.20 26.23 -1.34
CA ARG A 27 12.05 25.04 -1.30
C ARG A 27 13.41 25.33 -0.69
N ASN A 28 14.03 26.44 -1.03
CA ASN A 28 15.34 26.83 -0.52
C ASN A 28 15.30 27.14 0.99
N ARG A 29 14.20 27.67 1.47
CA ARG A 29 13.97 28.05 2.87
C ARG A 29 13.03 27.11 3.61
N LEU A 30 12.93 25.84 3.16
CA LEU A 30 11.97 24.87 3.69
C LEU A 30 12.05 24.73 5.21
N ASN A 31 13.25 24.59 5.76
CA ASN A 31 13.44 24.42 7.21
C ASN A 31 13.03 25.68 8.01
N GLU A 32 13.24 26.85 7.44
CA GLU A 32 12.81 28.13 8.08
C GLU A 32 11.27 28.19 8.10
N TYR A 33 10.62 27.93 6.97
CA TYR A 33 9.15 27.90 6.89
C TYR A 33 8.54 26.81 7.78
N PHE A 34 9.18 25.64 7.84
CA PHE A 34 8.76 24.57 8.72
C PHE A 34 8.86 24.99 10.19
N GLY A 35 9.99 25.57 10.60
CA GLY A 35 10.19 26.05 11.98
C GLY A 35 9.26 27.20 12.39
N LYS A 36 8.81 28.04 11.43
CA LYS A 36 7.78 29.06 11.68
C LYS A 36 6.38 28.47 11.85
N LYS A 37 6.10 27.35 11.18
CA LYS A 37 4.78 26.73 11.21
C LYS A 37 4.61 25.76 12.36
N TYR A 38 5.66 25.06 12.75
CA TYR A 38 5.60 24.00 13.75
C TYR A 38 6.51 24.30 14.93
N PRO A 39 6.10 23.96 16.15
CA PRO A 39 6.91 24.18 17.35
C PRO A 39 8.18 23.31 17.34
N ALA A 40 9.22 23.77 18.04
CA ALA A 40 10.47 23.02 18.20
C ALA A 40 10.27 21.68 18.91
N ARG A 41 9.25 21.57 19.77
CA ARG A 41 8.80 20.33 20.40
C ARG A 41 7.37 20.04 19.99
N PHE A 42 7.16 18.92 19.32
CA PHE A 42 5.83 18.46 18.95
C PHE A 42 5.08 17.95 20.18
N THR A 43 3.85 18.46 20.38
CA THR A 43 2.88 17.96 21.37
C THR A 43 1.60 17.58 20.63
N PRO A 44 0.72 16.76 21.22
CA PRO A 44 -0.57 16.42 20.62
C PRO A 44 -1.38 17.65 20.17
N ASP A 45 -1.33 18.74 20.94
CA ASP A 45 -2.06 20.00 20.64
C ASP A 45 -1.52 20.73 19.41
N ALA A 46 -0.29 20.43 18.97
CA ALA A 46 0.30 20.99 17.76
C ALA A 46 -0.14 20.26 16.48
N ILE A 47 -0.89 19.16 16.61
CA ILE A 47 -1.38 18.33 15.51
C ILE A 47 -2.79 18.78 15.17
N SER A 48 -2.98 19.29 13.95
CA SER A 48 -4.31 19.49 13.37
C SER A 48 -4.57 18.43 12.31
N TYR A 49 -5.64 17.69 12.46
CA TYR A 49 -6.08 16.76 11.45
C TYR A 49 -6.94 17.48 10.42
N TYR A 50 -6.83 17.06 9.18
CA TYR A 50 -7.73 17.52 8.14
C TYR A 50 -9.12 16.93 8.38
N GLU A 51 -10.14 17.77 8.35
CA GLU A 51 -11.54 17.34 8.41
C GLU A 51 -12.04 17.14 6.97
N ASP A 52 -12.09 15.89 6.55
CA ASP A 52 -12.54 15.52 5.21
C ASP A 52 -14.06 15.36 5.15
N SER A 53 -14.63 15.71 4.01
CA SER A 53 -16.02 15.39 3.70
C SER A 53 -16.10 14.01 3.02
N PRO A 54 -17.10 13.16 3.34
CA PRO A 54 -17.26 11.87 2.69
C PRO A 54 -17.31 11.91 1.17
N GLU A 55 -17.85 12.98 0.60
CA GLU A 55 -18.01 13.18 -0.85
C GLU A 55 -16.78 13.84 -1.51
N GLU A 56 -15.82 14.29 -0.71
CA GLU A 56 -14.62 14.93 -1.24
C GLU A 56 -13.74 13.91 -1.95
N LEU A 57 -13.09 14.34 -3.04
CA LEU A 57 -12.20 13.51 -3.83
C LEU A 57 -10.95 13.15 -3.05
N ALA A 58 -10.78 11.86 -2.75
CA ALA A 58 -9.60 11.34 -2.07
C ALA A 58 -8.49 10.93 -3.05
N VAL A 59 -8.83 10.21 -4.12
CA VAL A 59 -7.86 9.65 -5.08
C VAL A 59 -8.46 9.61 -6.48
N ILE A 60 -7.59 9.82 -7.49
CA ILE A 60 -7.88 9.45 -8.88
C ILE A 60 -7.04 8.22 -9.21
N ASN A 61 -7.69 7.09 -9.41
CA ASN A 61 -7.04 5.84 -9.78
C ASN A 61 -7.22 5.55 -11.27
N TYR A 62 -6.13 5.22 -11.96
CA TYR A 62 -6.16 4.94 -13.38
C TYR A 62 -6.32 3.45 -13.65
N THR A 63 -7.28 3.10 -14.50
CA THR A 63 -7.49 1.74 -14.98
C THR A 63 -7.19 1.67 -16.47
N SER A 64 -6.64 0.52 -16.92
CA SER A 64 -6.52 0.23 -18.36
C SER A 64 -7.93 -0.01 -18.91
N GLY A 65 -8.50 1.00 -19.59
CA GLY A 65 -9.81 0.85 -20.21
C GLY A 65 -9.83 -0.23 -21.29
N SER A 66 -10.93 -0.96 -21.43
CA SER A 66 -11.16 -1.94 -22.52
C SER A 66 -11.09 -1.32 -23.92
N THR A 67 -11.16 0.00 -24.02
CA THR A 67 -11.07 0.80 -25.27
C THR A 67 -9.65 1.27 -25.59
N GLY A 68 -8.60 0.79 -24.86
CA GLY A 68 -7.21 1.19 -25.07
C GLY A 68 -6.79 2.50 -24.40
N PHE A 69 -7.73 3.31 -23.91
CA PHE A 69 -7.42 4.55 -23.18
C PHE A 69 -7.55 4.35 -21.67
N SER A 70 -6.53 4.80 -20.92
CA SER A 70 -6.61 4.80 -19.46
C SER A 70 -7.70 5.75 -18.98
N LYS A 71 -8.55 5.26 -18.06
CA LYS A 71 -9.61 6.04 -17.43
C LYS A 71 -9.23 6.37 -16.00
N GLY A 72 -9.34 7.65 -15.63
CA GLY A 72 -9.18 8.12 -14.26
C GLY A 72 -10.49 7.95 -13.49
N VAL A 73 -10.51 7.00 -12.56
CA VAL A 73 -11.66 6.77 -11.66
C VAL A 73 -11.50 7.68 -10.44
N MET A 74 -12.46 8.56 -10.25
CA MET A 74 -12.50 9.49 -9.12
C MET A 74 -13.13 8.80 -7.91
N LEU A 75 -12.37 8.65 -6.84
CA LEU A 75 -12.78 7.94 -5.62
C LEU A 75 -12.90 8.94 -4.47
N PRO A 76 -14.09 9.16 -3.90
CA PRO A 76 -14.28 9.98 -2.72
C PRO A 76 -13.84 9.24 -1.44
N TYR A 77 -13.65 9.97 -0.33
CA TYR A 77 -13.26 9.39 0.98
C TYR A 77 -14.21 8.30 1.43
N ARG A 78 -15.53 8.44 1.22
CA ARG A 78 -16.51 7.39 1.57
C ARG A 78 -16.22 6.03 0.94
N SER A 79 -15.61 5.99 -0.25
CA SER A 79 -15.25 4.73 -0.93
C SER A 79 -14.15 3.98 -0.18
N PHE A 80 -13.21 4.69 0.41
CA PHE A 80 -12.19 4.10 1.29
C PHE A 80 -12.81 3.62 2.60
N TRP A 81 -13.59 4.49 3.26
CA TRP A 81 -14.22 4.18 4.54
C TRP A 81 -15.15 2.98 4.47
N SER A 82 -15.96 2.85 3.42
CA SER A 82 -16.85 1.69 3.26
C SER A 82 -16.08 0.37 3.15
N ASN A 83 -14.96 0.36 2.40
CA ASN A 83 -14.12 -0.82 2.27
C ASN A 83 -13.35 -1.12 3.57
N VAL A 84 -12.82 -0.09 4.23
CA VAL A 84 -12.16 -0.25 5.53
C VAL A 84 -13.13 -0.79 6.57
N LYS A 85 -14.35 -0.23 6.64
CA LYS A 85 -15.39 -0.73 7.55
C LYS A 85 -15.74 -2.19 7.26
N PHE A 86 -15.90 -2.56 6.00
CA PHE A 86 -16.09 -3.95 5.61
C PHE A 86 -14.96 -4.85 6.14
N CYS A 87 -13.71 -4.43 5.99
CA CYS A 87 -12.56 -5.20 6.51
C CYS A 87 -12.57 -5.28 8.05
N LEU A 88 -12.90 -4.19 8.74
CA LEU A 88 -13.00 -4.19 10.21
C LEU A 88 -14.08 -5.15 10.70
N ASP A 89 -15.21 -5.22 10.02
CA ASP A 89 -16.33 -6.08 10.38
C ASP A 89 -16.09 -7.57 10.02
N HIS A 90 -15.39 -7.87 8.92
CA HIS A 90 -15.27 -9.22 8.37
C HIS A 90 -13.89 -9.85 8.53
N LEU A 91 -12.87 -9.07 8.91
CA LEU A 91 -11.51 -9.54 9.19
C LEU A 91 -11.11 -9.22 10.65
N PRO A 92 -11.90 -9.67 11.64
CA PRO A 92 -11.70 -9.29 13.05
C PRO A 92 -10.46 -9.91 13.68
N PHE A 93 -9.85 -10.91 13.03
CA PHE A 93 -8.72 -11.68 13.55
C PHE A 93 -7.39 -10.94 13.55
N LEU A 94 -7.28 -9.79 12.88
CA LEU A 94 -6.08 -8.95 12.92
C LEU A 94 -6.03 -8.14 14.21
N SER A 95 -4.84 -8.08 14.80
CA SER A 95 -4.56 -7.38 16.05
C SER A 95 -3.31 -6.50 15.89
N ALA A 96 -3.16 -5.52 16.78
CA ALA A 96 -1.95 -4.69 16.83
C ALA A 96 -0.69 -5.56 17.01
N GLY A 97 0.35 -5.25 16.23
CA GLY A 97 1.60 -6.00 16.20
C GLY A 97 1.62 -7.19 15.23
N ASP A 98 0.49 -7.62 14.66
CA ASP A 98 0.49 -8.66 13.63
C ASP A 98 1.25 -8.20 12.38
N GLY A 99 2.03 -9.11 11.78
CA GLY A 99 2.76 -8.84 10.54
C GLY A 99 1.87 -9.01 9.31
N ILE A 100 1.98 -8.06 8.37
CA ILE A 100 1.33 -8.12 7.05
C ILE A 100 2.42 -7.96 5.98
N VAL A 101 2.44 -8.83 5.00
CA VAL A 101 3.32 -8.69 3.83
C VAL A 101 2.55 -8.02 2.71
N CYS A 102 2.91 -6.77 2.41
CA CYS A 102 2.31 -5.98 1.33
C CYS A 102 3.00 -6.35 0.02
N MET A 103 2.33 -7.13 -0.82
CA MET A 103 2.87 -7.62 -2.10
C MET A 103 2.07 -7.17 -3.32
N LEU A 104 0.88 -6.65 -3.12
CA LEU A 104 0.10 -6.03 -4.20
C LEU A 104 0.60 -4.60 -4.48
N PRO A 105 0.52 -4.12 -5.72
CA PRO A 105 0.86 -2.73 -6.03
C PRO A 105 -0.03 -1.76 -5.24
N MET A 106 0.58 -0.84 -4.49
CA MET A 106 -0.14 0.19 -3.73
C MET A 106 -0.92 1.16 -4.63
N ALA A 107 -0.54 1.29 -5.90
CA ALA A 107 -1.32 2.02 -6.90
C ALA A 107 -2.64 1.33 -7.27
N HIS A 108 -2.84 0.07 -6.88
CA HIS A 108 -4.08 -0.66 -7.06
C HIS A 108 -4.92 -0.55 -5.79
N MET A 109 -6.18 -0.11 -5.90
CA MET A 109 -7.04 0.16 -4.74
C MET A 109 -7.23 -1.03 -3.80
N TYR A 110 -7.24 -2.24 -4.33
CA TYR A 110 -7.35 -3.45 -3.52
C TYR A 110 -6.14 -3.60 -2.57
N GLY A 111 -4.92 -3.45 -3.09
CA GLY A 111 -3.70 -3.47 -2.28
C GLY A 111 -3.65 -2.30 -1.28
N MET A 112 -3.97 -1.09 -1.75
CA MET A 112 -3.96 0.09 -0.89
C MET A 112 -4.90 -0.05 0.31
N VAL A 113 -6.13 -0.50 0.11
CA VAL A 113 -7.11 -0.58 1.20
C VAL A 113 -6.85 -1.78 2.10
N ILE A 114 -6.65 -2.97 1.54
CA ILE A 114 -6.68 -4.21 2.32
C ILE A 114 -5.30 -4.59 2.86
N GLU A 115 -4.21 -4.31 2.13
CA GLU A 115 -2.84 -4.59 2.63
C GLU A 115 -2.21 -3.41 3.39
N MET A 116 -2.70 -2.17 3.21
CA MET A 116 -2.10 -1.01 3.84
C MET A 116 -3.04 -0.32 4.81
N ILE A 117 -4.13 0.33 4.35
CA ILE A 117 -4.96 1.19 5.21
C ILE A 117 -5.61 0.42 6.35
N HIS A 118 -6.31 -0.68 6.05
CA HIS A 118 -6.98 -1.48 7.08
C HIS A 118 -6.02 -2.06 8.13
N PRO A 119 -4.92 -2.76 7.77
CA PRO A 119 -3.99 -3.26 8.78
C PRO A 119 -3.27 -2.14 9.54
N PHE A 120 -2.97 -1.01 8.89
CA PHE A 120 -2.40 0.15 9.56
C PHE A 120 -3.31 0.67 10.67
N LEU A 121 -4.61 0.80 10.39
CA LEU A 121 -5.62 1.20 11.39
C LEU A 121 -5.77 0.19 12.52
N LYS A 122 -5.48 -1.09 12.27
CA LYS A 122 -5.45 -2.14 13.30
C LYS A 122 -4.15 -2.16 14.12
N GLY A 123 -3.17 -1.30 13.78
CA GLY A 123 -1.86 -1.27 14.44
C GLY A 123 -0.94 -2.42 14.05
N CYS A 124 -1.13 -3.02 12.87
CA CYS A 124 -0.28 -4.07 12.34
C CYS A 124 1.07 -3.53 11.85
N HIS A 125 2.08 -4.40 11.80
CA HIS A 125 3.36 -4.11 11.16
C HIS A 125 3.28 -4.40 9.66
N LEU A 126 3.45 -3.38 8.83
CA LEU A 126 3.41 -3.49 7.37
C LEU A 126 4.81 -3.73 6.81
N HIS A 127 5.00 -4.83 6.10
CA HIS A 127 6.25 -5.21 5.46
C HIS A 127 6.11 -5.11 3.94
N PHE A 128 6.64 -4.03 3.36
CA PHE A 128 6.61 -3.82 1.92
C PHE A 128 7.73 -4.59 1.24
N LEU A 129 7.42 -5.33 0.19
CA LEU A 129 8.41 -5.98 -0.65
C LEU A 129 9.14 -4.93 -1.50
N THR A 130 10.46 -4.81 -1.32
CA THR A 130 11.31 -3.87 -2.08
C THR A 130 11.71 -4.38 -3.46
N ARG A 131 11.35 -5.64 -3.78
CA ARG A 131 11.65 -6.31 -5.05
C ARG A 131 10.36 -6.80 -5.70
N ILE A 132 10.40 -6.99 -7.01
CA ILE A 132 9.27 -7.58 -7.75
C ILE A 132 8.91 -8.93 -7.14
N PRO A 133 7.64 -9.14 -6.75
CA PRO A 133 7.20 -10.39 -6.12
C PRO A 133 7.50 -11.61 -7.00
N SER A 134 8.33 -12.50 -6.51
CA SER A 134 8.56 -13.82 -7.09
C SER A 134 8.21 -14.88 -6.05
N PRO A 135 7.90 -16.14 -6.42
CA PRO A 135 7.58 -17.18 -5.44
C PRO A 135 8.63 -17.33 -4.35
N LYS A 136 9.92 -17.18 -4.68
CA LYS A 136 11.01 -17.24 -3.71
C LYS A 136 10.95 -16.06 -2.73
N ILE A 137 10.89 -14.83 -3.24
CA ILE A 137 10.86 -13.61 -2.40
C ILE A 137 9.65 -13.62 -1.48
N ILE A 138 8.48 -14.04 -1.99
CA ILE A 138 7.26 -14.13 -1.20
C ILE A 138 7.39 -15.19 -0.09
N MET A 139 7.91 -16.37 -0.40
CA MET A 139 8.10 -17.43 0.59
C MET A 139 9.13 -17.05 1.67
N ASP A 140 10.22 -16.38 1.28
CA ASP A 140 11.22 -15.87 2.23
C ASP A 140 10.61 -14.81 3.17
N ALA A 141 9.80 -13.91 2.61
CA ALA A 141 9.06 -12.91 3.39
C ALA A 141 8.05 -13.57 4.36
N PHE A 142 7.30 -14.57 3.89
CA PHE A 142 6.34 -15.31 4.74
C PHE A 142 7.04 -16.08 5.86
N ALA A 143 8.18 -16.70 5.58
CA ALA A 143 8.97 -17.39 6.60
C ALA A 143 9.48 -16.43 7.71
N THR A 144 9.83 -15.20 7.31
CA THR A 144 10.33 -14.17 8.24
C THR A 144 9.21 -13.50 9.02
N VAL A 145 8.17 -13.02 8.32
CA VAL A 145 7.09 -12.21 8.89
C VAL A 145 6.02 -13.07 9.56
N LYS A 146 5.79 -14.28 9.04
CA LYS A 146 4.69 -15.18 9.45
C LYS A 146 3.33 -14.47 9.44
N PRO A 147 2.93 -13.91 8.30
CA PRO A 147 1.75 -13.05 8.23
C PRO A 147 0.48 -13.80 8.61
N LYS A 148 -0.41 -13.13 9.33
CA LYS A 148 -1.71 -13.66 9.73
C LYS A 148 -2.74 -13.58 8.60
N LEU A 149 -2.57 -12.63 7.69
CA LEU A 149 -3.39 -12.42 6.50
C LEU A 149 -2.48 -12.38 5.27
N ILE A 150 -2.84 -13.16 4.27
CA ILE A 150 -2.19 -13.17 2.96
C ILE A 150 -3.24 -12.81 1.91
N ILE A 151 -2.97 -11.76 1.15
CA ILE A 151 -3.80 -11.31 0.05
C ILE A 151 -2.99 -11.42 -1.23
N ALA A 152 -3.49 -12.17 -2.19
CA ALA A 152 -2.78 -12.40 -3.43
C ALA A 152 -3.74 -12.51 -4.62
N VAL A 153 -3.23 -12.20 -5.80
CA VAL A 153 -3.93 -12.52 -7.04
C VAL A 153 -3.82 -14.02 -7.32
N PRO A 154 -4.84 -14.65 -7.92
CA PRO A 154 -4.88 -16.10 -8.16
C PRO A 154 -3.61 -16.63 -8.85
N LEU A 155 -3.07 -15.90 -9.82
CA LEU A 155 -1.85 -16.27 -10.55
C LEU A 155 -0.63 -16.49 -9.64
N ILE A 156 -0.47 -15.67 -8.60
CA ILE A 156 0.65 -15.80 -7.64
C ILE A 156 0.47 -17.07 -6.82
N ILE A 157 -0.73 -17.33 -6.31
CA ILE A 157 -1.05 -18.54 -5.53
C ILE A 157 -0.87 -19.79 -6.37
N GLU A 158 -1.41 -19.79 -7.58
CA GLU A 158 -1.24 -20.90 -8.53
C GLU A 158 0.24 -21.21 -8.79
N LYS A 159 1.05 -20.17 -9.02
CA LYS A 159 2.49 -20.32 -9.25
C LYS A 159 3.22 -20.90 -8.03
N ILE A 160 2.87 -20.48 -6.83
CA ILE A 160 3.43 -21.03 -5.59
C ILE A 160 3.04 -22.50 -5.43
N ILE A 161 1.76 -22.83 -5.62
CA ILE A 161 1.26 -24.22 -5.53
C ILE A 161 1.97 -25.11 -6.52
N ARG A 162 2.02 -24.73 -7.81
CA ARG A 162 2.70 -25.49 -8.85
C ARG A 162 4.18 -25.71 -8.58
N THR A 163 4.90 -24.70 -8.07
CA THR A 163 6.35 -24.77 -7.90
C THR A 163 6.80 -25.32 -6.56
N LYS A 164 5.97 -25.30 -5.53
CA LYS A 164 6.35 -25.68 -4.16
C LYS A 164 5.51 -26.81 -3.58
N VAL A 165 4.20 -26.79 -3.83
CA VAL A 165 3.29 -27.77 -3.21
C VAL A 165 3.21 -29.05 -4.03
N PHE A 166 2.95 -28.97 -5.34
CA PHE A 166 2.82 -30.17 -6.19
C PHE A 166 4.07 -31.05 -6.15
N PRO A 167 5.32 -30.55 -6.27
CA PRO A 167 6.49 -31.41 -6.15
C PRO A 167 6.64 -32.12 -4.79
N LEU A 168 6.07 -31.54 -3.71
CA LEU A 168 6.03 -32.20 -2.41
C LEU A 168 5.01 -33.33 -2.39
N LEU A 169 3.81 -33.09 -2.98
CA LEU A 169 2.73 -34.09 -3.05
C LEU A 169 3.08 -35.27 -3.96
N GLU A 170 3.98 -35.07 -4.92
CA GLU A 170 4.44 -36.14 -5.83
C GLU A 170 5.45 -37.09 -5.18
N LYS A 171 6.02 -36.76 -4.02
CA LYS A 171 6.92 -37.65 -3.29
C LYS A 171 6.23 -38.96 -2.89
N PRO A 172 6.92 -40.11 -2.98
CA PRO A 172 6.29 -41.45 -2.73
C PRO A 172 5.60 -41.54 -1.36
N LEU A 173 6.21 -41.00 -0.32
CA LEU A 173 5.64 -40.97 1.03
C LEU A 173 4.34 -40.15 1.09
N MET A 174 4.28 -39.00 0.44
CA MET A 174 3.07 -38.16 0.40
C MET A 174 1.94 -38.84 -0.42
N LYS A 175 2.29 -39.47 -1.54
CA LYS A 175 1.33 -40.26 -2.31
C LYS A 175 0.75 -41.44 -1.51
N LEU A 176 1.55 -42.05 -0.60
CA LEU A 176 1.06 -43.08 0.30
C LEU A 176 0.12 -42.50 1.37
N LEU A 177 0.49 -41.40 2.01
CA LEU A 177 -0.31 -40.73 3.03
C LEU A 177 -1.65 -40.18 2.49
N LEU A 178 -1.69 -39.69 1.24
CA LEU A 178 -2.91 -39.19 0.59
C LEU A 178 -3.87 -40.31 0.12
N LYS A 179 -3.45 -41.57 0.17
CA LYS A 179 -4.29 -42.73 -0.14
C LYS A 179 -5.00 -43.36 1.09
N VAL A 180 -4.71 -42.84 2.27
CA VAL A 180 -5.41 -43.24 3.51
C VAL A 180 -6.74 -42.49 3.55
N PRO A 181 -7.90 -43.17 3.62
CA PRO A 181 -9.22 -42.55 3.68
C PRO A 181 -9.43 -41.72 4.97
#